data_6c2e013ebbd9a194e72a20de570dbae6
#
_entry.id   6c2e013ebbd9a194e72a20de570dbae6
#
_cell.length_a   1.000
_cell.length_b   1.000
_cell.length_c   1.000
_cell.angle_alpha   90.00
_cell.angle_beta   90.00
_cell.angle_gamma   90.00
#
_symmetry.space_group_name_H-M   'P 1'
#
loop_
_entity.id
_entity.type
_entity.pdbx_description
1 polymer ?
#
loop_
_entity_poly.entity_id
_entity_poly.type
_entity_poly.pdbx_seq_one_letter_code
_entity_poly.pdbx_strand_id
1 'polypeptide(L)'
;AGATRMVSVSLGEDPRDFSLFAFGGAGPMHATPLARELGIPEVLVPARPGITNALGCIVADLKHDFVRTINRPLNLTDIDEVVGIMKAQRDEGVELIRQEPVSIEEIQVSHSLDMQFVGQTHILQVPLYADRINHEAIQLAFDEAYFARFRVSLPEIRAQIVNVKTTVKGRRPNVNLAGLIDASGRADNLADAQTGKRLVWFNGGWHETCIFDREALPLHVKITGPAVLEQMDTMVLIEPGDEAVSDKYGNILITVGDTM
;
A
#
# COMPACT_ATOMS: atom_id res chain seq x y z
N ALA A 1 13.15 9.84 -1.77
CA ALA A 1 12.29 10.62 -2.71
C ALA A 1 12.24 9.99 -4.12
N GLY A 2 13.40 9.63 -4.75
CA GLY A 2 13.43 9.17 -6.14
C GLY A 2 12.52 7.98 -6.45
N ALA A 3 12.55 6.93 -5.63
CA ALA A 3 11.69 5.75 -5.81
C ALA A 3 10.19 6.08 -5.70
N THR A 4 9.82 6.94 -4.75
CA THR A 4 8.42 7.37 -4.56
C THR A 4 7.93 8.17 -5.77
N ARG A 5 8.75 9.12 -6.26
CA ARG A 5 8.44 9.89 -7.48
C ARG A 5 8.30 8.99 -8.70
N MET A 6 9.15 7.98 -8.84
CA MET A 6 9.06 7.03 -9.96
C MET A 6 7.70 6.32 -9.98
N VAL A 7 7.22 5.87 -8.83
CA VAL A 7 5.91 5.18 -8.72
C VAL A 7 4.76 6.16 -8.96
N SER A 8 4.72 7.31 -8.28
CA SER A 8 3.63 8.29 -8.41
C SER A 8 3.53 8.85 -9.84
N VAL A 9 4.66 9.23 -10.44
CA VAL A 9 4.69 9.73 -11.82
C VAL A 9 4.25 8.67 -12.82
N SER A 10 4.65 7.40 -12.64
CA SER A 10 4.22 6.32 -13.54
C SER A 10 2.72 6.06 -13.49
N LEU A 11 2.09 6.34 -12.36
CA LEU A 11 0.64 6.22 -12.16
C LEU A 11 -0.12 7.50 -12.54
N GLY A 12 0.59 8.62 -12.79
CA GLY A 12 -0.01 9.93 -13.04
C GLY A 12 -0.58 10.61 -11.80
N GLU A 13 -0.10 10.19 -10.61
CA GLU A 13 -0.58 10.71 -9.33
C GLU A 13 0.38 11.78 -8.77
N ASP A 14 -0.19 12.79 -8.12
CA ASP A 14 0.59 13.84 -7.45
C ASP A 14 0.88 13.43 -5.99
N PRO A 15 2.15 13.31 -5.57
CA PRO A 15 2.48 12.96 -4.18
C PRO A 15 1.87 13.91 -3.13
N ARG A 16 1.58 15.16 -3.50
CA ARG A 16 1.00 16.16 -2.60
C ARG A 16 -0.44 15.86 -2.18
N ASP A 17 -1.12 14.98 -2.90
CA ASP A 17 -2.49 14.55 -2.59
C ASP A 17 -2.53 13.36 -1.63
N PHE A 18 -1.37 12.91 -1.13
CA PHE A 18 -1.24 11.72 -0.27
C PHE A 18 -0.62 12.07 1.08
N SER A 19 -0.86 11.20 2.07
CA SER A 19 -0.09 11.17 3.32
C SER A 19 1.05 10.14 3.20
N LEU A 20 2.22 10.45 3.77
CA LEU A 20 3.34 9.50 3.84
C LEU A 20 3.15 8.55 5.01
N PHE A 21 2.94 7.26 4.76
CA PHE A 21 2.86 6.24 5.79
C PHE A 21 4.25 5.74 6.15
N ALA A 22 4.73 6.11 7.35
CA ALA A 22 6.09 5.83 7.80
C ALA A 22 6.11 4.72 8.87
N PHE A 23 6.76 3.60 8.58
CA PHE A 23 6.85 2.45 9.48
C PHE A 23 8.22 1.76 9.38
N GLY A 24 8.43 0.73 10.22
CA GLY A 24 9.73 0.08 10.43
C GLY A 24 10.56 0.82 11.48
N GLY A 25 11.71 0.27 11.84
CA GLY A 25 12.57 0.82 12.89
C GLY A 25 13.11 2.23 12.58
N ALA A 26 13.62 2.46 11.37
CA ALA A 26 14.22 3.73 10.95
C ALA A 26 13.28 4.61 10.09
N GLY A 27 12.19 4.06 9.54
CA GLY A 27 11.29 4.81 8.67
C GLY A 27 10.81 6.13 9.27
N PRO A 28 10.27 6.13 10.50
CA PRO A 28 9.76 7.34 11.13
C PRO A 28 10.83 8.41 11.43
N MET A 29 12.11 8.05 11.52
CA MET A 29 13.20 9.00 11.71
C MET A 29 13.48 9.86 10.47
N HIS A 30 13.16 9.36 9.29
CA HIS A 30 13.45 10.01 8.01
C HIS A 30 12.19 10.52 7.30
N ALA A 31 11.02 10.36 7.93
CA ALA A 31 9.74 10.56 7.26
C ALA A 31 9.48 12.02 6.93
N THR A 32 9.68 12.94 7.87
CA THR A 32 9.39 14.38 7.69
C THR A 32 10.29 15.05 6.64
N PRO A 33 11.63 14.87 6.65
CA PRO A 33 12.47 15.38 5.57
C PRO A 33 12.10 14.82 4.20
N LEU A 34 11.72 13.54 4.13
CA LEU A 34 11.30 12.90 2.89
C LEU A 34 9.97 13.47 2.39
N ALA A 35 8.99 13.64 3.29
CA ALA A 35 7.71 14.24 2.97
C ALA A 35 7.87 15.67 2.44
N ARG A 36 8.71 16.48 3.11
CA ARG A 36 9.03 17.86 2.70
C ARG A 36 9.67 17.90 1.31
N GLU A 37 10.62 17.00 1.00
CA GLU A 37 11.25 16.92 -0.33
C GLU A 37 10.23 16.55 -1.43
N LEU A 38 9.22 15.77 -1.10
CA LEU A 38 8.16 15.34 -2.02
C LEU A 38 6.98 16.32 -2.09
N GLY A 39 6.92 17.30 -1.19
CA GLY A 39 5.78 18.20 -1.03
C GLY A 39 4.57 17.54 -0.38
N ILE A 40 4.74 16.39 0.28
CA ILE A 40 3.68 15.67 1.01
C ILE A 40 3.39 16.44 2.30
N PRO A 41 2.12 16.83 2.54
CA PRO A 41 1.81 17.71 3.68
C PRO A 41 1.75 16.99 5.02
N GLU A 42 1.62 15.66 5.01
CA GLU A 42 1.31 14.90 6.20
C GLU A 42 2.07 13.57 6.26
N VAL A 43 2.52 13.20 7.46
CA VAL A 43 3.13 11.89 7.75
C VAL A 43 2.30 11.16 8.80
N LEU A 44 1.90 9.93 8.50
CA LEU A 44 1.26 9.03 9.45
C LEU A 44 2.26 7.99 9.94
N VAL A 45 2.50 7.96 11.26
CA VAL A 45 3.30 6.92 11.93
C VAL A 45 2.38 6.04 12.75
N PRO A 46 2.19 4.76 12.41
CA PRO A 46 1.27 3.88 13.15
C PRO A 46 1.72 3.65 14.59
N ALA A 47 0.80 3.20 15.44
CA ALA A 47 1.06 2.96 16.87
C ALA A 47 2.19 1.94 17.13
N ARG A 48 2.37 0.98 16.23
CA ARG A 48 3.39 -0.08 16.30
C ARG A 48 4.20 -0.13 14.99
N PRO A 49 5.03 0.88 14.69
CA PRO A 49 5.69 0.98 13.39
C PRO A 49 6.70 -0.13 13.13
N GLY A 50 7.43 -0.60 14.15
CA GLY A 50 8.43 -1.66 13.99
C GLY A 50 7.85 -3.01 13.59
N ILE A 51 6.61 -3.30 13.94
CA ILE A 51 5.93 -4.58 13.65
C ILE A 51 4.80 -4.45 12.63
N THR A 52 4.66 -3.31 11.96
CA THR A 52 3.54 -3.06 11.01
C THR A 52 3.47 -4.11 9.91
N ASN A 53 4.62 -4.55 9.36
CA ASN A 53 4.65 -5.61 8.36
C ASN A 53 4.15 -6.96 8.92
N ALA A 54 4.54 -7.32 10.12
CA ALA A 54 4.08 -8.55 10.77
C ALA A 54 2.56 -8.50 11.03
N LEU A 55 2.04 -7.35 11.48
CA LEU A 55 0.60 -7.13 11.61
C LEU A 55 -0.11 -7.25 10.26
N GLY A 56 0.47 -6.67 9.20
CA GLY A 56 -0.02 -6.82 7.83
C GLY A 56 -0.14 -8.29 7.40
N CYS A 57 0.88 -9.11 7.69
CA CYS A 57 0.84 -10.55 7.40
C CYS A 57 -0.25 -11.29 8.19
N ILE A 58 -0.50 -10.89 9.44
CA ILE A 58 -1.53 -11.52 10.28
C ILE A 58 -2.94 -11.22 9.76
N VAL A 59 -3.19 -10.01 9.26
CA VAL A 59 -4.52 -9.58 8.81
C VAL A 59 -4.78 -9.79 7.33
N ALA A 60 -3.73 -10.05 6.54
CA ALA A 60 -3.86 -10.23 5.11
C ALA A 60 -4.70 -11.46 4.76
N ASP A 61 -5.50 -11.32 3.73
CA ASP A 61 -6.18 -12.45 3.11
C ASP A 61 -5.17 -13.41 2.45
N LEU A 62 -5.54 -14.68 2.33
CA LEU A 62 -4.76 -15.61 1.53
C LEU A 62 -4.96 -15.27 0.04
N LYS A 63 -3.88 -15.32 -0.73
CA LYS A 63 -3.93 -15.01 -2.15
C LYS A 63 -2.98 -15.88 -2.94
N HIS A 64 -3.52 -16.54 -3.97
CA HIS A 64 -2.74 -17.27 -4.96
C HIS A 64 -2.97 -16.66 -6.34
N ASP A 65 -1.87 -16.30 -6.99
CA ASP A 65 -1.88 -15.77 -8.36
C ASP A 65 -1.29 -16.81 -9.30
N PHE A 66 -2.04 -17.17 -10.33
CA PHE A 66 -1.63 -18.10 -11.37
C PHE A 66 -1.46 -17.36 -12.68
N VAL A 67 -0.41 -17.67 -13.40
CA VAL A 67 -0.11 -17.06 -14.69
C VAL A 67 0.26 -18.17 -15.69
N ARG A 68 -0.40 -18.16 -16.84
CA ARG A 68 -0.07 -19.04 -17.97
C ARG A 68 0.17 -18.22 -19.22
N THR A 69 1.37 -18.27 -19.76
CA THR A 69 1.73 -17.59 -20.99
C THR A 69 1.16 -18.33 -22.21
N ILE A 70 0.47 -17.59 -23.07
CA ILE A 70 -0.04 -18.06 -24.38
C ILE A 70 0.76 -17.40 -25.50
N ASN A 71 0.98 -16.08 -25.42
CA ASN A 71 1.70 -15.25 -26.38
C ASN A 71 1.21 -15.42 -27.83
N ARG A 72 -0.08 -15.24 -28.05
CA ARG A 72 -0.75 -15.50 -29.34
C ARG A 72 -1.71 -14.36 -29.70
N PRO A 73 -1.81 -13.97 -31.01
CA PRO A 73 -2.83 -13.01 -31.45
C PRO A 73 -4.24 -13.48 -31.08
N LEU A 74 -5.09 -12.54 -30.62
CA LEU A 74 -6.44 -12.84 -30.12
C LEU A 74 -7.26 -13.61 -31.16
N ASN A 75 -7.23 -13.21 -32.42
CA ASN A 75 -7.98 -13.86 -33.51
C ASN A 75 -7.51 -15.29 -33.85
N LEU A 76 -6.34 -15.71 -33.37
CA LEU A 76 -5.79 -17.06 -33.54
C LEU A 76 -5.84 -17.89 -32.24
N THR A 77 -6.37 -17.31 -31.16
CA THR A 77 -6.47 -17.97 -29.87
C THR A 77 -7.78 -18.73 -29.75
N ASP A 78 -7.72 -19.99 -29.37
CA ASP A 78 -8.89 -20.78 -29.04
C ASP A 78 -9.42 -20.31 -27.66
N ILE A 79 -10.67 -19.86 -27.64
CA ILE A 79 -11.30 -19.38 -26.40
C ILE A 79 -11.55 -20.53 -25.41
N ASP A 80 -11.83 -21.74 -25.91
CA ASP A 80 -12.00 -22.90 -25.04
C ASP A 80 -10.69 -23.29 -24.34
N GLU A 81 -9.54 -23.10 -24.99
CA GLU A 81 -8.21 -23.23 -24.37
C GLU A 81 -8.07 -22.22 -23.21
N VAL A 82 -8.42 -20.96 -23.42
CA VAL A 82 -8.35 -19.89 -22.39
C VAL A 82 -9.25 -20.25 -21.20
N VAL A 83 -10.47 -20.64 -21.45
CA VAL A 83 -11.44 -21.05 -20.42
C VAL A 83 -10.95 -22.30 -19.67
N GLY A 84 -10.36 -23.26 -20.37
CA GLY A 84 -9.74 -24.44 -19.77
C GLY A 84 -8.61 -24.11 -18.82
N ILE A 85 -7.72 -23.18 -19.21
CA ILE A 85 -6.63 -22.69 -18.35
C ILE A 85 -7.20 -22.00 -17.10
N MET A 86 -8.17 -21.10 -17.26
CA MET A 86 -8.80 -20.39 -16.15
C MET A 86 -9.44 -21.35 -15.15
N LYS A 87 -10.13 -22.38 -15.65
CA LYS A 87 -10.76 -23.42 -14.82
C LYS A 87 -9.72 -24.20 -14.02
N ALA A 88 -8.65 -24.65 -14.67
CA ALA A 88 -7.57 -25.39 -14.00
C ALA A 88 -6.90 -24.56 -12.91
N GLN A 89 -6.56 -23.30 -13.21
CA GLN A 89 -5.96 -22.36 -12.25
C GLN A 89 -6.89 -22.08 -11.07
N ARG A 90 -8.21 -21.91 -11.34
CA ARG A 90 -9.21 -21.72 -10.28
C ARG A 90 -9.28 -22.94 -9.36
N ASP A 91 -9.39 -24.13 -9.95
CA ASP A 91 -9.58 -25.36 -9.18
C ASP A 91 -8.36 -25.65 -8.30
N GLU A 92 -7.14 -25.44 -8.83
CA GLU A 92 -5.88 -25.52 -8.07
C GLU A 92 -5.85 -24.50 -6.94
N GLY A 93 -6.14 -23.24 -7.20
CA GLY A 93 -6.10 -22.18 -6.21
C GLY A 93 -7.14 -22.34 -5.11
N VAL A 94 -8.35 -22.79 -5.44
CA VAL A 94 -9.38 -23.09 -4.46
C VAL A 94 -8.96 -24.24 -3.54
N GLU A 95 -8.32 -25.28 -4.10
CA GLU A 95 -7.82 -26.40 -3.30
C GLU A 95 -6.70 -25.97 -2.36
N LEU A 96 -5.74 -25.15 -2.83
CA LEU A 96 -4.70 -24.60 -1.98
C LEU A 96 -5.27 -23.79 -0.81
N ILE A 97 -6.24 -22.90 -1.06
CA ILE A 97 -6.90 -22.13 0.00
C ILE A 97 -7.58 -23.04 1.04
N ARG A 98 -8.23 -24.14 0.58
CA ARG A 98 -8.94 -25.07 1.48
C ARG A 98 -8.01 -25.90 2.37
N GLN A 99 -6.76 -26.11 1.92
CA GLN A 99 -5.75 -26.86 2.69
C GLN A 99 -5.09 -26.02 3.78
N GLU A 100 -5.25 -24.69 3.75
CA GLU A 100 -4.67 -23.82 4.76
C GLU A 100 -5.36 -23.94 6.12
N PRO A 101 -4.61 -24.01 7.23
CA PRO A 101 -5.16 -24.20 8.57
C PRO A 101 -5.70 -22.89 9.18
N VAL A 102 -6.42 -22.09 8.39
CA VAL A 102 -6.97 -20.80 8.81
C VAL A 102 -8.45 -20.69 8.44
N SER A 103 -9.21 -19.93 9.20
CA SER A 103 -10.62 -19.68 8.89
C SER A 103 -10.76 -18.80 7.66
N ILE A 104 -11.55 -19.25 6.70
CA ILE A 104 -11.90 -18.53 5.47
C ILE A 104 -13.41 -18.28 5.46
N GLU A 105 -13.82 -17.04 5.31
CA GLU A 105 -15.24 -16.65 5.19
C GLU A 105 -15.75 -16.83 3.78
N GLU A 106 -14.94 -16.51 2.78
CA GLU A 106 -15.31 -16.49 1.39
C GLU A 106 -14.11 -16.78 0.49
N ILE A 107 -14.31 -17.52 -0.60
CA ILE A 107 -13.32 -17.67 -1.66
C ILE A 107 -13.77 -16.86 -2.87
N GLN A 108 -12.97 -15.88 -3.25
CA GLN A 108 -13.19 -15.02 -4.42
C GLN A 108 -12.23 -15.42 -5.52
N VAL A 109 -12.74 -15.52 -6.74
CA VAL A 109 -11.94 -15.83 -7.93
C VAL A 109 -12.11 -14.71 -8.94
N SER A 110 -10.99 -14.23 -9.47
CA SER A 110 -10.99 -13.26 -10.56
C SER A 110 -10.05 -13.70 -11.66
N HIS A 111 -10.45 -13.41 -12.90
CA HIS A 111 -9.68 -13.74 -14.09
C HIS A 111 -9.31 -12.46 -14.84
N SER A 112 -8.14 -12.47 -15.45
CA SER A 112 -7.69 -11.37 -16.31
C SER A 112 -6.77 -11.90 -17.41
N LEU A 113 -6.65 -11.13 -18.47
CA LEU A 113 -5.66 -11.34 -19.51
C LEU A 113 -4.61 -10.21 -19.46
N ASP A 114 -3.35 -10.57 -19.57
CA ASP A 114 -2.33 -9.60 -19.96
C ASP A 114 -2.35 -9.52 -21.48
N MET A 115 -2.64 -8.33 -22.00
CA MET A 115 -2.80 -8.11 -23.45
C MET A 115 -1.95 -6.94 -23.93
N GLN A 116 -1.59 -6.97 -25.17
CA GLN A 116 -0.88 -5.90 -25.89
C GLN A 116 -1.30 -5.87 -27.36
N PHE A 117 -1.00 -4.80 -28.06
CA PHE A 117 -1.03 -4.83 -29.52
C PHE A 117 0.18 -5.58 -30.08
N VAL A 118 -0.01 -6.32 -31.15
CA VAL A 118 1.08 -7.02 -31.84
C VAL A 118 2.18 -6.04 -32.25
N GLY A 119 3.42 -6.31 -31.85
CA GLY A 119 4.57 -5.45 -32.11
C GLY A 119 4.78 -4.31 -31.09
N GLN A 120 3.91 -4.18 -30.10
CA GLN A 120 4.12 -3.26 -28.99
C GLN A 120 4.61 -4.01 -27.73
N THR A 121 5.12 -3.24 -26.76
CA THR A 121 5.68 -3.77 -25.52
C THR A 121 4.85 -3.38 -24.27
N HIS A 122 3.84 -2.52 -24.45
CA HIS A 122 2.96 -2.09 -23.36
C HIS A 122 1.89 -3.15 -23.10
N ILE A 123 2.05 -3.87 -21.98
CA ILE A 123 1.12 -4.88 -21.53
C ILE A 123 0.08 -4.21 -20.61
N LEU A 124 -1.20 -4.45 -20.90
CA LEU A 124 -2.32 -4.05 -20.06
C LEU A 124 -3.01 -5.28 -19.49
N GLN A 125 -3.39 -5.20 -18.22
CA GLN A 125 -4.22 -6.21 -17.59
C GLN A 125 -5.70 -5.89 -17.86
N VAL A 126 -6.38 -6.83 -18.53
CA VAL A 126 -7.79 -6.73 -18.91
C VAL A 126 -8.60 -7.71 -18.05
N PRO A 127 -9.50 -7.21 -17.19
CA PRO A 127 -10.34 -8.08 -16.37
C PRO A 127 -11.33 -8.85 -17.27
N LEU A 128 -11.57 -10.12 -16.92
CA LEU A 128 -12.56 -10.96 -17.59
C LEU A 128 -13.72 -11.27 -16.64
N TYR A 129 -14.93 -11.18 -17.19
CA TYR A 129 -16.16 -11.55 -16.51
C TYR A 129 -16.66 -12.88 -17.10
N ALA A 130 -16.95 -13.85 -16.24
CA ALA A 130 -17.20 -15.24 -16.59
C ALA A 130 -18.38 -15.46 -17.58
N ASP A 131 -19.29 -14.50 -17.65
CA ASP A 131 -20.49 -14.55 -18.48
C ASP A 131 -20.29 -14.06 -19.94
N ARG A 132 -19.12 -13.53 -20.27
CA ARG A 132 -18.84 -12.90 -21.56
C ARG A 132 -17.43 -13.17 -22.08
N ILE A 133 -17.06 -14.44 -22.21
CA ILE A 133 -15.74 -14.80 -22.73
C ILE A 133 -15.89 -15.23 -24.19
N ASN A 134 -15.66 -14.29 -25.12
CA ASN A 134 -15.53 -14.52 -26.54
C ASN A 134 -14.57 -13.48 -27.15
N HIS A 135 -14.17 -13.66 -28.42
CA HIS A 135 -13.22 -12.77 -29.08
C HIS A 135 -13.66 -11.31 -29.06
N GLU A 136 -14.94 -11.05 -29.34
CA GLU A 136 -15.45 -9.65 -29.44
C GLU A 136 -15.45 -8.98 -28.07
N ALA A 137 -15.89 -9.66 -27.02
CA ALA A 137 -15.91 -9.11 -25.67
C ALA A 137 -14.50 -8.86 -25.13
N ILE A 138 -13.55 -9.76 -25.41
CA ILE A 138 -12.14 -9.59 -25.03
C ILE A 138 -11.52 -8.40 -25.76
N GLN A 139 -11.77 -8.29 -27.10
CA GLN A 139 -11.27 -7.16 -27.89
C GLN A 139 -11.83 -5.84 -27.36
N LEU A 140 -13.14 -5.76 -27.12
CA LEU A 140 -13.77 -4.57 -26.59
C LEU A 140 -13.19 -4.15 -25.22
N ALA A 141 -13.05 -5.09 -24.31
CA ALA A 141 -12.48 -4.83 -22.98
C ALA A 141 -11.02 -4.35 -23.06
N PHE A 142 -10.24 -4.90 -24.00
CA PHE A 142 -8.88 -4.45 -24.25
C PHE A 142 -8.84 -3.02 -24.82
N ASP A 143 -9.68 -2.73 -25.82
CA ASP A 143 -9.74 -1.40 -26.44
C ASP A 143 -10.17 -0.33 -25.44
N GLU A 144 -11.14 -0.63 -24.56
CA GLU A 144 -11.55 0.25 -23.46
C GLU A 144 -10.40 0.50 -22.47
N ALA A 145 -9.71 -0.56 -22.03
CA ALA A 145 -8.58 -0.45 -21.12
C ALA A 145 -7.43 0.36 -21.75
N TYR A 146 -7.16 0.12 -23.03
CA TYR A 146 -6.11 0.84 -23.77
C TYR A 146 -6.44 2.33 -23.91
N PHE A 147 -7.69 2.64 -24.29
CA PHE A 147 -8.16 4.03 -24.39
C PHE A 147 -8.16 4.73 -23.03
N ALA A 148 -8.59 4.05 -21.98
CA ALA A 148 -8.56 4.62 -20.62
C ALA A 148 -7.13 5.01 -20.20
N ARG A 149 -6.12 4.21 -20.57
CA ARG A 149 -4.73 4.41 -20.20
C ARG A 149 -4.00 5.43 -21.08
N PHE A 150 -4.19 5.36 -22.41
CA PHE A 150 -3.38 6.11 -23.37
C PHE A 150 -4.15 7.20 -24.12
N ARG A 151 -5.49 7.23 -24.01
CA ARG A 151 -6.37 8.16 -24.73
C ARG A 151 -6.26 8.07 -26.25
N VAL A 152 -5.86 6.91 -26.75
CA VAL A 152 -5.70 6.62 -28.18
C VAL A 152 -6.48 5.34 -28.53
N SER A 153 -7.11 5.31 -29.69
CA SER A 153 -7.74 4.12 -30.26
C SER A 153 -6.97 3.65 -31.49
N LEU A 154 -6.70 2.34 -31.56
CA LEU A 154 -5.88 1.74 -32.64
C LEU A 154 -6.64 0.55 -33.29
N PRO A 155 -7.75 0.80 -33.99
CA PRO A 155 -8.62 -0.28 -34.51
C PRO A 155 -7.98 -1.15 -35.59
N GLU A 156 -6.92 -0.66 -36.23
CA GLU A 156 -6.20 -1.35 -37.32
C GLU A 156 -5.16 -2.35 -36.79
N ILE A 157 -4.81 -2.27 -35.48
CA ILE A 157 -3.75 -3.10 -34.93
C ILE A 157 -4.36 -4.27 -34.16
N ARG A 158 -3.86 -5.49 -34.43
CA ARG A 158 -4.36 -6.70 -33.81
C ARG A 158 -3.95 -6.79 -32.33
N ALA A 159 -4.89 -7.14 -31.46
CA ALA A 159 -4.61 -7.48 -30.08
C ALA A 159 -3.96 -8.87 -29.96
N GLN A 160 -3.11 -9.04 -28.95
CA GLN A 160 -2.43 -10.28 -28.60
C GLN A 160 -2.64 -10.59 -27.12
N ILE A 161 -2.98 -11.83 -26.81
CA ILE A 161 -2.96 -12.33 -25.44
C ILE A 161 -1.53 -12.76 -25.12
N VAL A 162 -0.96 -12.19 -24.07
CA VAL A 162 0.36 -12.56 -23.55
C VAL A 162 0.20 -13.63 -22.49
N ASN A 163 -0.61 -13.35 -21.45
CA ASN A 163 -0.85 -14.29 -20.36
C ASN A 163 -2.34 -14.41 -20.02
N VAL A 164 -2.73 -15.58 -19.56
CA VAL A 164 -3.97 -15.83 -18.82
C VAL A 164 -3.64 -15.83 -17.34
N LYS A 165 -4.37 -15.05 -16.55
CA LYS A 165 -4.15 -14.89 -15.11
C LYS A 165 -5.41 -15.23 -14.34
N THR A 166 -5.23 -15.94 -13.24
CA THR A 166 -6.30 -16.19 -12.26
C THR A 166 -5.77 -15.85 -10.88
N THR A 167 -6.52 -15.05 -10.16
CA THR A 167 -6.30 -14.78 -8.74
C THR A 167 -7.37 -15.47 -7.92
N VAL A 168 -6.97 -16.30 -6.98
CA VAL A 168 -7.85 -16.93 -6.00
C VAL A 168 -7.53 -16.33 -4.64
N LYS A 169 -8.53 -15.72 -4.02
CA LYS A 169 -8.42 -15.00 -2.76
C LYS A 169 -9.31 -15.64 -1.71
N GLY A 170 -8.73 -16.12 -0.61
CA GLY A 170 -9.43 -16.58 0.58
C GLY A 170 -9.59 -15.43 1.58
N ARG A 171 -10.77 -14.87 1.67
CA ARG A 171 -11.07 -13.78 2.58
C ARG A 171 -11.14 -14.31 4.01
N ARG A 172 -10.34 -13.71 4.90
CA ARG A 172 -10.29 -14.05 6.31
C ARG A 172 -11.26 -13.19 7.13
N PRO A 173 -11.70 -13.67 8.31
CA PRO A 173 -12.44 -12.84 9.25
C PRO A 173 -11.67 -11.56 9.61
N ASN A 174 -12.39 -10.46 9.77
CA ASN A 174 -11.78 -9.21 10.18
C ASN A 174 -11.12 -9.35 11.57
N VAL A 175 -9.84 -9.01 11.66
CA VAL A 175 -9.10 -8.96 12.91
C VAL A 175 -9.27 -7.57 13.52
N ASN A 176 -9.76 -7.53 14.76
CA ASN A 176 -9.84 -6.26 15.49
C ASN A 176 -8.47 -5.87 16.04
N LEU A 177 -7.75 -5.03 15.30
CA LEU A 177 -6.43 -4.52 15.69
C LEU A 177 -6.50 -3.48 16.84
N ALA A 178 -7.68 -2.92 17.14
CA ALA A 178 -7.82 -1.96 18.23
C ALA A 178 -7.48 -2.57 19.61
N GLY A 179 -7.68 -3.88 19.77
CA GLY A 179 -7.28 -4.61 20.98
C GLY A 179 -5.75 -4.75 21.18
N LEU A 180 -4.94 -4.43 20.18
CA LEU A 180 -3.47 -4.41 20.29
C LEU A 180 -2.95 -3.09 20.88
N ILE A 181 -3.82 -2.12 21.06
CA ILE A 181 -3.48 -0.81 21.62
C ILE A 181 -3.73 -0.87 23.10
N ASP A 182 -2.65 -1.01 23.87
CA ASP A 182 -2.73 -0.87 25.32
C ASP A 182 -2.86 0.62 25.66
N ALA A 183 -4.01 1.00 26.19
CA ALA A 183 -4.24 2.34 26.69
C ALA A 183 -3.82 2.48 28.17
N SER A 184 -3.45 1.38 28.83
CA SER A 184 -2.94 1.42 30.21
C SER A 184 -1.53 2.01 30.23
N GLY A 185 -1.21 2.76 31.26
CA GLY A 185 0.12 3.38 31.42
C GLY A 185 0.34 4.68 30.65
N ARG A 186 -0.69 5.22 29.95
CA ARG A 186 -0.60 6.56 29.36
C ARG A 186 -0.67 7.62 30.43
N ALA A 187 0.13 8.65 30.25
CA ALA A 187 0.16 9.81 31.15
C ALA A 187 -1.13 10.65 30.99
N ASP A 188 -1.46 11.40 32.03
CA ASP A 188 -2.60 12.33 31.99
C ASP A 188 -2.34 13.57 31.14
N ASN A 189 -1.08 13.96 31.03
CA ASN A 189 -0.68 15.12 30.24
C ASN A 189 0.69 14.89 29.56
N LEU A 190 1.05 15.76 28.62
CA LEU A 190 2.29 15.65 27.84
C LEU A 190 3.56 15.74 28.69
N ALA A 191 3.55 16.56 29.77
CA ALA A 191 4.71 16.75 30.61
C ALA A 191 5.10 15.46 31.35
N ASP A 192 4.12 14.65 31.76
CA ASP A 192 4.36 13.39 32.46
C ASP A 192 4.90 12.28 31.54
N ALA A 193 4.73 12.42 30.23
CA ALA A 193 5.33 11.54 29.23
C ALA A 193 6.75 11.96 28.84
N GLN A 194 7.23 13.14 29.30
CA GLN A 194 8.56 13.63 28.97
C GLN A 194 9.62 12.93 29.82
N THR A 195 10.58 12.27 29.17
CA THR A 195 11.68 11.56 29.82
C THR A 195 12.95 12.40 29.97
N GLY A 196 13.07 13.49 29.20
CA GLY A 196 14.23 14.37 29.27
C GLY A 196 14.31 15.39 28.14
N LYS A 197 15.50 16.00 28.05
CA LYS A 197 15.88 16.90 26.94
C LYS A 197 17.31 16.60 26.52
N ARG A 198 17.59 16.78 25.23
CA ARG A 198 18.95 16.69 24.70
C ARG A 198 19.13 17.58 23.47
N LEU A 199 20.36 17.86 23.11
CA LEU A 199 20.68 18.54 21.86
C LEU A 199 20.56 17.52 20.72
N VAL A 200 19.76 17.84 19.72
CA VAL A 200 19.59 17.07 18.49
C VAL A 200 19.89 17.96 17.31
N TRP A 201 20.62 17.43 16.33
CA TRP A 201 20.89 18.15 15.09
C TRP A 201 19.70 18.00 14.13
N PHE A 202 19.10 19.13 13.80
CA PHE A 202 18.17 19.26 12.68
C PHE A 202 18.78 20.12 11.58
N ASN A 203 18.18 20.16 10.43
CA ASN A 203 18.68 20.90 9.28
C ASN A 203 18.99 22.37 9.68
N GLY A 204 20.26 22.71 9.73
CA GLY A 204 20.74 24.06 10.07
C GLY A 204 21.32 24.26 11.46
N GLY A 205 21.19 23.31 12.42
CA GLY A 205 21.80 23.51 13.73
C GLY A 205 21.41 22.53 14.83
N TRP A 206 22.01 22.75 16.01
CA TRP A 206 21.69 22.04 17.23
C TRP A 206 20.50 22.70 17.94
N HIS A 207 19.46 21.89 18.26
CA HIS A 207 18.27 22.33 18.96
C HIS A 207 18.10 21.59 20.28
N GLU A 208 17.77 22.31 21.36
CA GLU A 208 17.30 21.68 22.58
C GLU A 208 15.96 21.01 22.29
N THR A 209 15.90 19.68 22.42
CA THR A 209 14.80 18.85 21.96
C THR A 209 14.20 18.06 23.12
N CYS A 210 12.90 18.14 23.31
CA CYS A 210 12.18 17.33 24.28
C CYS A 210 12.13 15.87 23.83
N ILE A 211 12.36 14.96 24.78
CA ILE A 211 12.30 13.51 24.56
C ILE A 211 11.08 12.99 25.32
N PHE A 212 10.25 12.25 24.63
CA PHE A 212 9.03 11.66 25.18
C PHE A 212 9.04 10.15 25.05
N ASP A 213 8.54 9.45 26.05
CA ASP A 213 8.13 8.06 25.91
C ASP A 213 6.84 8.01 25.09
N ARG A 214 6.91 7.44 23.90
CA ARG A 214 5.76 7.34 23.00
C ARG A 214 4.63 6.50 23.56
N GLU A 215 4.93 5.47 24.33
CA GLU A 215 3.91 4.60 24.90
C GLU A 215 3.15 5.29 26.04
N ALA A 216 3.82 6.21 26.73
CA ALA A 216 3.22 7.04 27.77
C ALA A 216 2.47 8.28 27.23
N LEU A 217 2.54 8.61 25.96
CA LEU A 217 1.87 9.79 25.42
C LEU A 217 0.34 9.73 25.63
N PRO A 218 -0.28 10.82 26.11
CA PRO A 218 -1.75 10.92 26.12
C PRO A 218 -2.32 10.80 24.70
N LEU A 219 -3.56 10.33 24.59
CA LEU A 219 -4.28 10.36 23.33
C LEU A 219 -4.74 11.79 23.02
N HIS A 220 -4.84 12.11 21.73
CA HIS A 220 -5.27 13.43 21.23
C HIS A 220 -4.40 14.60 21.69
N VAL A 221 -3.15 14.32 22.10
CA VAL A 221 -2.23 15.38 22.51
C VAL A 221 -1.54 15.99 21.29
N LYS A 222 -1.39 17.31 21.31
CA LYS A 222 -0.62 18.07 20.34
C LYS A 222 0.84 18.20 20.82
N ILE A 223 1.78 17.94 19.95
CA ILE A 223 3.23 18.02 20.18
C ILE A 223 3.80 18.95 19.12
N THR A 224 4.50 19.98 19.56
CA THR A 224 5.19 20.91 18.65
C THR A 224 6.68 20.56 18.62
N GLY A 225 7.29 20.50 17.44
CA GLY A 225 8.70 20.26 17.26
C GLY A 225 9.58 21.45 17.72
N PRO A 226 10.86 21.20 18.06
CA PRO A 226 11.55 19.92 17.93
C PRO A 226 11.25 18.94 19.06
N ALA A 227 10.93 17.71 18.72
CA ALA A 227 10.67 16.64 19.68
C ALA A 227 11.12 15.27 19.13
N VAL A 228 11.47 14.37 20.04
CA VAL A 228 11.75 12.97 19.75
C VAL A 228 10.80 12.11 20.55
N LEU A 229 10.09 11.22 19.88
CA LEU A 229 9.25 10.21 20.54
C LEU A 229 9.99 8.88 20.48
N GLU A 230 10.43 8.39 21.63
CA GLU A 230 11.15 7.14 21.74
C GLU A 230 10.19 5.98 22.01
N GLN A 231 10.41 4.87 21.35
CA GLN A 231 9.73 3.61 21.55
C GLN A 231 10.76 2.48 21.44
N MET A 232 10.48 1.32 21.98
CA MET A 232 11.42 0.18 22.04
C MET A 232 12.05 -0.16 20.67
N ASP A 233 11.28 -0.07 19.60
CA ASP A 233 11.65 -0.54 18.26
C ASP A 233 11.79 0.58 17.22
N THR A 234 11.55 1.84 17.59
CA THR A 234 11.63 2.99 16.69
C THR A 234 11.79 4.33 17.41
N MET A 235 12.14 5.34 16.66
CA MET A 235 12.08 6.75 17.08
C MET A 235 11.33 7.56 16.02
N VAL A 236 10.47 8.49 16.49
CA VAL A 236 9.78 9.43 15.61
C VAL A 236 10.38 10.82 15.86
N LEU A 237 10.82 11.47 14.78
CA LEU A 237 11.31 12.84 14.85
C LEU A 237 10.19 13.80 14.43
N ILE A 238 9.95 14.81 15.25
CA ILE A 238 9.12 15.97 14.94
C ILE A 238 10.11 17.12 14.80
N GLU A 239 10.32 17.59 13.57
CA GLU A 239 11.32 18.63 13.30
C GLU A 239 10.86 20.02 13.76
N PRO A 240 11.77 20.99 13.89
CA PRO A 240 11.40 22.38 14.14
C PRO A 240 10.42 22.88 13.07
N GLY A 241 9.29 23.44 13.51
CA GLY A 241 8.22 23.92 12.63
C GLY A 241 7.15 22.87 12.28
N ASP A 242 7.39 21.59 12.56
CA ASP A 242 6.37 20.55 12.41
C ASP A 242 5.47 20.45 13.66
N GLU A 243 4.26 20.00 13.45
CA GLU A 243 3.31 19.70 14.53
C GLU A 243 2.83 18.25 14.42
N ALA A 244 2.66 17.60 15.55
CA ALA A 244 2.14 16.23 15.60
C ALA A 244 0.95 16.11 16.53
N VAL A 245 0.05 15.20 16.22
CA VAL A 245 -1.11 14.84 17.07
C VAL A 245 -1.18 13.33 17.19
N SER A 246 -1.36 12.84 18.42
CA SER A 246 -1.71 11.43 18.65
C SER A 246 -3.20 11.22 18.45
N ASP A 247 -3.60 10.20 17.71
CA ASP A 247 -5.02 9.85 17.56
C ASP A 247 -5.52 8.89 18.64
N LYS A 248 -6.79 8.52 18.57
CA LYS A 248 -7.43 7.56 19.51
C LYS A 248 -6.82 6.15 19.48
N TYR A 249 -6.03 5.83 18.48
CA TYR A 249 -5.36 4.53 18.33
C TYR A 249 -3.87 4.60 18.69
N GLY A 250 -3.37 5.79 19.09
CA GLY A 250 -1.96 6.02 19.36
C GLY A 250 -1.09 6.16 18.11
N ASN A 251 -1.69 6.32 16.93
CA ASN A 251 -0.94 6.74 15.77
C ASN A 251 -0.50 8.20 15.93
N ILE A 252 0.61 8.57 15.32
CA ILE A 252 1.09 9.94 15.30
C ILE A 252 0.90 10.50 13.89
N LEU A 253 0.12 11.56 13.81
CA LEU A 253 -0.09 12.33 12.59
C LEU A 253 0.76 13.59 12.67
N ILE A 254 1.71 13.74 11.74
CA ILE A 254 2.63 14.88 11.70
C ILE A 254 2.25 15.76 10.52
N THR A 255 1.90 16.99 10.81
CA THR A 255 1.75 18.04 9.79
C THR A 255 3.13 18.64 9.52
N VAL A 256 3.58 18.53 8.28
CA VAL A 256 4.88 19.00 7.85
C VAL A 256 4.83 20.52 7.66
N GLY A 257 5.58 21.25 8.47
CA GLY A 257 5.68 22.69 8.36
C GLY A 257 6.58 23.13 7.21
N ASP A 258 6.44 24.39 6.81
CA ASP A 258 7.35 25.02 5.89
C ASP A 258 8.74 25.14 6.52
N THR A 259 9.78 24.91 5.73
CA THR A 259 11.17 25.16 6.18
C THR A 259 11.34 26.65 6.50
N MET A 260 11.59 26.99 7.76
CA MET A 260 12.04 28.33 8.11
C MET A 260 13.45 28.62 7.58
#